data_28ad17ecb29ab90fb3337a958a5d20c9
#
_entry.id   28ad17ecb29ab90fb3337a958a5d20c9
#
_cell.length_a   1.000
_cell.length_b   1.000
_cell.length_c   1.000
_cell.angle_alpha   90.00
_cell.angle_beta   90.00
_cell.angle_gamma   90.00
#
_symmetry.space_group_name_H-M   'P 1'
#
loop_
_entity.id
_entity.type
_entity.pdbx_description
1 polymer ?
#
loop_
_entity_poly.entity_id
_entity_poly.type
_entity_poly.pdbx_seq_one_letter_code
_entity_poly.pdbx_strand_id
1 'polypeptide(L)'
;MPAAKKNSVTSALLGLLGSRRDTPETFDGEEQPAAGEGQLENHLGGDEARNYRQYEYDMVAPHVGKSLLEVGSGLGHFSEQFAGRLDYLVVSDNDAYCVEQLTKRYAGNGDVEVLDLALPAEINIRRKVDTVVMMNVLEHIKDDVQALKDLASVVEPGGRIVIWVPGYMQLYGDFDRKVGHVTRYTPKTLEATVTGAGLGIDVLKPINFLGGIAWWLAVRRGGAGYPDPKLVKIYDRTVVPTTRAIERVVRPPFGQTVFCVARVPE
;
A
#
# COMPACT_ATOMS: atom_id res chain seq x y z
N MET A 1 -38.91 -34.77 6.69
CA MET A 1 -37.87 -33.81 7.20
C MET A 1 -36.95 -33.46 6.07
N PRO A 2 -36.91 -32.23 5.59
CA PRO A 2 -36.03 -31.84 4.48
C PRO A 2 -34.68 -31.32 5.04
N ALA A 3 -33.61 -31.75 4.38
CA ALA A 3 -32.24 -31.38 4.69
C ALA A 3 -31.97 -29.90 4.31
N ALA A 4 -31.22 -29.24 5.19
CA ALA A 4 -30.85 -27.84 5.09
C ALA A 4 -29.96 -27.54 3.85
N LYS A 5 -30.40 -26.60 3.01
CA LYS A 5 -29.57 -25.94 2.01
C LYS A 5 -28.61 -24.99 2.73
N LYS A 6 -27.37 -25.40 2.95
CA LYS A 6 -26.25 -24.51 3.27
C LYS A 6 -25.40 -24.30 2.02
N ASN A 7 -24.99 -23.05 1.82
CA ASN A 7 -23.90 -22.60 0.94
C ASN A 7 -24.20 -22.36 -0.54
N SER A 8 -24.84 -21.24 -0.84
CA SER A 8 -24.88 -20.78 -2.24
C SER A 8 -24.10 -19.47 -2.50
N VAL A 9 -23.86 -18.63 -1.50
CA VAL A 9 -23.23 -17.32 -1.69
C VAL A 9 -21.68 -17.40 -1.72
N THR A 10 -21.11 -18.25 -0.85
CA THR A 10 -19.64 -18.42 -0.79
C THR A 10 -19.11 -19.15 -2.03
N SER A 11 -19.87 -20.12 -2.56
CA SER A 11 -19.49 -20.85 -3.77
C SER A 11 -19.56 -19.99 -5.04
N ALA A 12 -20.53 -19.07 -5.12
CA ALA A 12 -20.65 -18.15 -6.24
C ALA A 12 -19.53 -17.08 -6.27
N LEU A 13 -19.11 -16.59 -5.10
CA LEU A 13 -17.98 -15.65 -4.97
C LEU A 13 -16.61 -16.32 -5.26
N LEU A 14 -16.42 -17.56 -4.82
CA LEU A 14 -15.21 -18.34 -5.12
C LEU A 14 -15.14 -18.76 -6.59
N GLY A 15 -16.27 -19.03 -7.25
CA GLY A 15 -16.32 -19.33 -8.68
C GLY A 15 -15.98 -18.16 -9.58
N LEU A 16 -16.15 -16.92 -9.12
CA LEU A 16 -15.73 -15.70 -9.82
C LEU A 16 -14.22 -15.42 -9.70
N LEU A 17 -13.55 -16.02 -8.70
CA LEU A 17 -12.12 -15.86 -8.42
C LEU A 17 -11.26 -17.06 -8.89
N GLY A 18 -11.89 -18.14 -9.37
CA GLY A 18 -11.20 -19.37 -9.70
C GLY A 18 -11.12 -19.68 -11.19
N SER A 19 -9.91 -19.93 -11.64
CA SER A 19 -9.47 -20.59 -12.89
C SER A 19 -9.02 -19.70 -14.05
N ARG A 20 -8.06 -18.81 -13.80
CA ARG A 20 -6.99 -18.56 -14.76
C ARG A 20 -5.66 -18.69 -14.05
N ARG A 21 -4.70 -19.36 -14.68
CA ARG A 21 -3.35 -19.56 -14.15
C ARG A 21 -2.75 -18.22 -13.79
N ASP A 22 -2.30 -18.06 -12.53
CA ASP A 22 -1.53 -16.92 -12.05
C ASP A 22 -0.12 -16.93 -12.69
N THR A 23 -0.05 -16.61 -13.97
CA THR A 23 1.19 -16.16 -14.60
C THR A 23 1.14 -14.64 -14.57
N PRO A 24 2.17 -13.94 -14.08
CA PRO A 24 2.24 -12.50 -14.20
C PRO A 24 2.35 -12.18 -15.70
N GLU A 25 1.30 -11.63 -16.29
CA GLU A 25 1.40 -10.95 -17.57
C GLU A 25 2.18 -9.66 -17.29
N THR A 26 3.47 -9.68 -17.61
CA THR A 26 4.29 -8.48 -17.66
C THR A 26 3.82 -7.67 -18.85
N PHE A 27 3.28 -6.51 -18.60
CA PHE A 27 3.05 -5.53 -19.67
C PHE A 27 4.37 -4.84 -19.96
N ASP A 28 4.89 -5.01 -21.17
CA ASP A 28 5.94 -4.17 -21.73
C ASP A 28 5.34 -2.77 -21.98
N GLY A 29 5.49 -1.91 -20.98
CA GLY A 29 4.90 -0.58 -21.00
C GLY A 29 5.80 0.42 -21.68
N GLU A 30 5.23 1.12 -22.65
CA GLU A 30 5.69 2.41 -23.14
C GLU A 30 5.80 3.43 -22.00
N GLU A 31 6.59 4.46 -22.19
CA GLU A 31 6.97 5.53 -21.26
C GLU A 31 5.89 5.92 -20.26
N GLN A 32 6.26 5.93 -18.97
CA GLN A 32 5.40 6.41 -17.89
C GLN A 32 5.04 7.87 -18.12
N PRO A 33 3.74 8.23 -18.13
CA PRO A 33 3.39 9.65 -18.07
C PRO A 33 3.84 10.18 -16.71
N ALA A 34 4.66 11.24 -16.72
CA ALA A 34 5.01 11.97 -15.52
C ALA A 34 3.72 12.31 -14.75
N ALA A 35 3.62 11.88 -13.51
CA ALA A 35 2.52 12.27 -12.64
C ALA A 35 2.59 13.79 -12.46
N GLY A 36 1.61 14.52 -12.98
CA GLY A 36 1.59 15.97 -12.88
C GLY A 36 1.39 16.41 -11.43
N GLU A 37 2.05 17.52 -11.11
CA GLU A 37 1.92 18.25 -9.84
C GLU A 37 0.45 18.28 -9.36
N GLY A 38 0.17 17.83 -8.16
CA GLY A 38 -1.17 17.82 -7.57
C GLY A 38 -2.05 16.61 -7.88
N GLN A 39 -1.65 15.67 -8.73
CA GLN A 39 -2.42 14.45 -8.97
C GLN A 39 -2.33 13.46 -7.79
N LEU A 40 -1.22 13.44 -7.06
CA LEU A 40 -1.02 12.55 -5.92
C LEU A 40 -1.95 12.87 -4.74
N GLU A 41 -2.22 14.14 -4.44
CA GLU A 41 -3.13 14.51 -3.35
C GLU A 41 -4.56 14.00 -3.56
N ASN A 42 -4.99 13.87 -4.81
CA ASN A 42 -6.35 13.45 -5.17
C ASN A 42 -6.52 11.92 -5.29
N HIS A 43 -5.44 11.15 -5.30
CA HIS A 43 -5.52 9.69 -5.55
C HIS A 43 -6.30 8.93 -4.48
N LEU A 44 -6.31 9.42 -3.24
CA LEU A 44 -6.96 8.79 -2.10
C LEU A 44 -8.03 9.68 -1.43
N GLY A 45 -8.56 10.67 -2.15
CA GLY A 45 -9.72 11.46 -1.69
C GLY A 45 -9.39 12.64 -0.79
N GLY A 46 -8.14 13.11 -0.74
CA GLY A 46 -7.77 14.33 0.01
C GLY A 46 -8.34 14.34 1.44
N ASP A 47 -8.81 15.51 1.93
CA ASP A 47 -9.44 15.66 3.25
C ASP A 47 -10.75 14.89 3.44
N GLU A 48 -11.34 14.35 2.38
CA GLU A 48 -12.60 13.62 2.40
C GLU A 48 -12.48 12.16 2.88
N ALA A 49 -11.24 11.60 2.95
CA ALA A 49 -10.97 10.18 3.30
C ALA A 49 -10.41 9.99 4.73
N ARG A 50 -10.95 10.70 5.73
CA ARG A 50 -10.44 10.68 7.11
C ARG A 50 -10.50 9.31 7.77
N ASN A 51 -11.61 8.57 7.60
CA ASN A 51 -11.75 7.23 8.18
C ASN A 51 -10.81 6.23 7.54
N TYR A 52 -10.53 6.39 6.23
CA TYR A 52 -9.59 5.54 5.52
C TYR A 52 -8.15 5.80 5.99
N ARG A 53 -7.73 7.05 6.13
CA ARG A 53 -6.42 7.40 6.70
C ARG A 53 -6.25 6.91 8.14
N GLN A 54 -7.31 7.03 8.96
CA GLN A 54 -7.28 6.46 10.30
C GLN A 54 -7.20 4.94 10.28
N TYR A 55 -7.81 4.28 9.29
CA TYR A 55 -7.68 2.84 9.10
C TYR A 55 -6.26 2.44 8.73
N GLU A 56 -5.63 3.16 7.79
CA GLU A 56 -4.22 2.95 7.43
C GLU A 56 -3.31 3.13 8.65
N TYR A 57 -3.47 4.23 9.38
CA TYR A 57 -2.68 4.51 10.58
C TYR A 57 -2.83 3.41 11.64
N ASP A 58 -4.06 3.03 11.96
CA ASP A 58 -4.34 2.01 12.98
C ASP A 58 -3.76 0.63 12.63
N MET A 59 -3.62 0.36 11.33
CA MET A 59 -3.01 -0.88 10.84
C MET A 59 -1.48 -0.84 10.87
N VAL A 60 -0.88 0.30 10.58
CA VAL A 60 0.58 0.45 10.45
C VAL A 60 1.24 0.81 11.77
N ALA A 61 0.65 1.72 12.54
CA ALA A 61 1.24 2.27 13.76
C ALA A 61 1.71 1.24 14.81
N PRO A 62 1.02 0.08 15.02
CA PRO A 62 1.50 -0.96 15.93
C PRO A 62 2.83 -1.61 15.53
N HIS A 63 3.25 -1.43 14.29
CA HIS A 63 4.48 -2.02 13.73
C HIS A 63 5.62 -1.02 13.60
N VAL A 64 5.35 0.27 13.84
CA VAL A 64 6.35 1.35 13.78
C VAL A 64 7.04 1.48 15.13
N GLY A 65 8.37 1.44 15.12
CA GLY A 65 9.22 1.60 16.31
C GLY A 65 9.54 3.05 16.63
N LYS A 66 10.82 3.35 16.82
CA LYS A 66 11.33 4.69 17.18
C LYS A 66 11.99 5.42 16.02
N SER A 67 12.36 4.69 14.97
CA SER A 67 12.96 5.25 13.77
C SER A 67 12.25 4.70 12.54
N LEU A 68 11.93 5.58 11.59
CA LEU A 68 11.09 5.27 10.44
C LEU A 68 11.71 5.79 9.15
N LEU A 69 11.76 4.95 8.10
CA LEU A 69 11.86 5.40 6.72
C LEU A 69 10.49 5.21 6.04
N GLU A 70 9.88 6.29 5.62
CA GLU A 70 8.69 6.25 4.74
C GLU A 70 9.13 6.39 3.30
N VAL A 71 8.76 5.41 2.47
CA VAL A 71 9.02 5.37 1.03
C VAL A 71 7.77 5.80 0.28
N GLY A 72 7.91 6.78 -0.62
CA GLY A 72 6.77 7.37 -1.32
C GLY A 72 5.93 8.24 -0.39
N SER A 73 6.58 9.16 0.33
CA SER A 73 5.93 10.00 1.34
C SER A 73 4.95 11.03 0.75
N GLY A 74 5.03 11.29 -0.56
CA GLY A 74 4.27 12.36 -1.19
C GLY A 74 4.53 13.70 -0.49
N LEU A 75 3.47 14.31 0.05
CA LEU A 75 3.59 15.55 0.81
C LEU A 75 3.81 15.34 2.33
N GLY A 76 4.05 14.10 2.78
CA GLY A 76 4.37 13.78 4.17
C GLY A 76 3.16 13.74 5.13
N HIS A 77 1.96 13.55 4.62
CA HIS A 77 0.74 13.52 5.47
C HIS A 77 0.66 12.27 6.34
N PHE A 78 1.21 11.13 5.89
CA PHE A 78 1.19 9.91 6.69
C PHE A 78 2.24 9.97 7.80
N SER A 79 3.50 10.33 7.48
CA SER A 79 4.58 10.46 8.47
C SER A 79 4.32 11.54 9.51
N GLU A 80 3.57 12.61 9.17
CA GLU A 80 3.16 13.64 10.14
C GLU A 80 2.40 13.07 11.34
N GLN A 81 1.64 11.98 11.14
CA GLN A 81 0.91 11.31 12.22
C GLN A 81 1.81 10.68 13.29
N PHE A 82 3.11 10.54 12.98
CA PHE A 82 4.13 10.07 13.91
C PHE A 82 4.97 11.21 14.52
N ALA A 83 4.68 12.47 14.20
CA ALA A 83 5.41 13.62 14.72
C ALA A 83 5.49 13.60 16.26
N GLY A 84 6.69 13.82 16.81
CA GLY A 84 6.95 13.77 18.24
C GLY A 84 6.95 12.38 18.89
N ARG A 85 6.81 11.30 18.10
CA ARG A 85 6.85 9.91 18.57
C ARG A 85 8.12 9.18 18.13
N LEU A 86 8.80 9.71 17.12
CA LEU A 86 9.99 9.13 16.52
C LEU A 86 11.23 9.90 16.96
N ASP A 87 12.31 9.15 17.19
CA ASP A 87 13.63 9.70 17.47
C ASP A 87 14.42 9.99 16.17
N TYR A 88 13.92 9.46 15.06
CA TYR A 88 14.48 9.68 13.72
C TYR A 88 13.45 9.32 12.65
N LEU A 89 13.27 10.20 11.68
CA LEU A 89 12.39 10.04 10.56
C LEU A 89 13.14 10.29 9.26
N VAL A 90 13.03 9.38 8.31
CA VAL A 90 13.42 9.61 6.91
C VAL A 90 12.13 9.61 6.07
N VAL A 91 11.89 10.68 5.36
CA VAL A 91 10.81 10.78 4.35
C VAL A 91 11.43 10.77 2.98
N SER A 92 10.88 9.99 2.06
CA SER A 92 11.46 9.88 0.72
C SER A 92 10.39 9.82 -0.36
N ASP A 93 10.72 10.38 -1.51
CA ASP A 93 9.91 10.30 -2.72
C ASP A 93 10.83 10.33 -3.95
N ASN A 94 10.34 9.89 -5.11
CA ASN A 94 11.06 9.98 -6.39
C ASN A 94 10.55 11.14 -7.26
N ASP A 95 9.52 11.86 -6.83
CA ASP A 95 9.00 13.06 -7.46
C ASP A 95 9.72 14.30 -6.89
N ALA A 96 10.40 15.05 -7.75
CA ALA A 96 11.18 16.23 -7.35
C ALA A 96 10.33 17.31 -6.66
N TYR A 97 9.05 17.45 -7.05
CA TYR A 97 8.13 18.37 -6.38
C TYR A 97 7.82 17.91 -4.95
N CYS A 98 7.53 16.62 -4.76
CA CYS A 98 7.30 16.05 -3.44
C CYS A 98 8.54 16.24 -2.54
N VAL A 99 9.74 15.94 -3.04
CA VAL A 99 11.02 16.13 -2.32
C VAL A 99 11.21 17.59 -1.92
N GLU A 100 10.91 18.54 -2.81
CA GLU A 100 10.98 19.99 -2.49
C GLU A 100 9.98 20.37 -1.38
N GLN A 101 8.74 19.89 -1.43
CA GLN A 101 7.73 20.18 -0.41
C GLN A 101 8.10 19.55 0.94
N LEU A 102 8.59 18.30 0.95
CA LEU A 102 9.10 17.63 2.15
C LEU A 102 10.27 18.40 2.76
N THR A 103 11.21 18.87 1.93
CA THR A 103 12.36 19.68 2.37
C THR A 103 11.91 20.97 3.04
N LYS A 104 10.92 21.67 2.47
CA LYS A 104 10.33 22.88 3.07
C LYS A 104 9.59 22.57 4.38
N ARG A 105 8.79 21.49 4.38
CA ARG A 105 7.99 21.07 5.55
C ARG A 105 8.84 20.76 6.75
N TYR A 106 9.96 20.08 6.56
CA TYR A 106 10.83 19.62 7.64
C TYR A 106 12.08 20.50 7.83
N ALA A 107 12.13 21.68 7.18
CA ALA A 107 13.26 22.60 7.31
C ALA A 107 13.55 22.93 8.79
N GLY A 108 14.80 22.75 9.20
CA GLY A 108 15.26 23.03 10.57
C GLY A 108 14.91 21.93 11.60
N ASN A 109 14.23 20.85 11.21
CA ASN A 109 14.02 19.72 12.10
C ASN A 109 15.19 18.73 11.99
N GLY A 110 16.09 18.72 12.98
CA GLY A 110 17.29 17.88 13.00
C GLY A 110 17.01 16.37 13.05
N ASP A 111 15.83 15.97 13.48
CA ASP A 111 15.43 14.55 13.61
C ASP A 111 14.82 14.00 12.33
N VAL A 112 14.62 14.85 11.31
CA VAL A 112 14.09 14.45 10.01
C VAL A 112 15.16 14.53 8.93
N GLU A 113 15.18 13.55 8.05
CA GLU A 113 15.97 13.50 6.82
C GLU A 113 15.04 13.38 5.61
N VAL A 114 15.30 14.15 4.57
CA VAL A 114 14.54 14.08 3.30
C VAL A 114 15.44 13.46 2.25
N LEU A 115 14.93 12.46 1.55
CA LEU A 115 15.69 11.69 0.57
C LEU A 115 14.95 11.67 -0.78
N ASP A 116 15.66 12.00 -1.85
CA ASP A 116 15.25 11.69 -3.22
C ASP A 116 15.60 10.22 -3.48
N LEU A 117 14.57 9.36 -3.63
CA LEU A 117 14.74 7.91 -3.69
C LEU A 117 13.86 7.27 -4.75
N ALA A 118 14.48 6.81 -5.82
CA ALA A 118 13.87 5.96 -6.84
C ALA A 118 14.39 4.52 -6.70
N LEU A 119 13.54 3.59 -6.26
CA LEU A 119 13.90 2.18 -6.08
C LEU A 119 13.81 1.36 -7.38
N PRO A 120 14.66 0.33 -7.57
CA PRO A 120 15.75 -0.10 -6.68
C PRO A 120 16.97 0.82 -6.77
N ALA A 121 17.64 1.06 -5.62
CA ALA A 121 18.83 1.91 -5.52
C ALA A 121 19.60 1.64 -4.22
N GLU A 122 20.89 2.00 -4.21
CA GLU A 122 21.63 2.11 -2.96
C GLU A 122 21.06 3.25 -2.10
N ILE A 123 20.72 2.94 -0.86
CA ILE A 123 20.07 3.89 0.07
C ILE A 123 21.10 4.38 1.07
N ASN A 124 21.34 5.69 1.06
CA ASN A 124 22.27 6.34 1.98
C ASN A 124 21.51 7.23 2.96
N ILE A 125 21.38 6.78 4.21
CA ILE A 125 20.77 7.50 5.33
C ILE A 125 21.73 7.60 6.51
N ARG A 126 21.54 8.60 7.37
CA ARG A 126 22.47 8.89 8.48
C ARG A 126 22.67 7.72 9.44
N ARG A 127 21.65 6.92 9.68
CA ARG A 127 21.67 5.69 10.50
C ARG A 127 20.55 4.76 10.07
N LYS A 128 20.69 3.47 10.32
CA LYS A 128 19.64 2.49 10.09
C LYS A 128 18.38 2.82 10.88
N VAL A 129 17.26 2.40 10.35
CA VAL A 129 15.93 2.54 10.97
C VAL A 129 15.44 1.19 11.49
N ASP A 130 14.57 1.20 12.49
CA ASP A 130 13.90 -0.03 12.95
C ASP A 130 12.69 -0.40 12.07
N THR A 131 12.15 0.57 11.34
CA THR A 131 10.95 0.34 10.51
C THR A 131 11.07 1.06 9.18
N VAL A 132 10.66 0.37 8.12
CA VAL A 132 10.33 0.96 6.81
C VAL A 132 8.84 0.84 6.60
N VAL A 133 8.20 1.88 6.08
CA VAL A 133 6.80 1.86 5.63
C VAL A 133 6.75 2.24 4.16
N MET A 134 6.01 1.45 3.37
CA MET A 134 5.71 1.76 1.97
C MET A 134 4.23 1.53 1.68
N MET A 135 3.55 2.63 1.35
CA MET A 135 2.11 2.68 1.12
C MET A 135 1.84 2.96 -0.35
N ASN A 136 1.33 1.96 -1.08
CA ASN A 136 1.06 2.06 -2.51
C ASN A 136 2.29 2.52 -3.34
N VAL A 137 3.41 1.83 -3.14
CA VAL A 137 4.69 2.11 -3.82
C VAL A 137 5.20 0.88 -4.58
N LEU A 138 5.19 -0.31 -3.95
CA LEU A 138 5.83 -1.51 -4.49
C LEU A 138 5.22 -1.94 -5.82
N GLU A 139 3.94 -1.66 -6.06
CA GLU A 139 3.21 -1.92 -7.30
C GLU A 139 3.71 -1.12 -8.51
N HIS A 140 4.49 -0.08 -8.29
CA HIS A 140 5.12 0.71 -9.33
C HIS A 140 6.51 0.20 -9.73
N ILE A 141 7.08 -0.72 -8.94
CA ILE A 141 8.47 -1.15 -9.08
C ILE A 141 8.53 -2.51 -9.81
N LYS A 142 9.22 -2.57 -10.97
CA LYS A 142 9.35 -3.81 -11.75
C LYS A 142 10.21 -4.84 -11.05
N ASP A 143 11.34 -4.43 -10.45
CA ASP A 143 12.22 -5.30 -9.67
C ASP A 143 11.93 -5.12 -8.17
N ASP A 144 10.76 -5.57 -7.77
CA ASP A 144 10.23 -5.46 -6.41
C ASP A 144 11.07 -6.26 -5.39
N VAL A 145 11.63 -7.38 -5.81
CA VAL A 145 12.53 -8.19 -4.97
C VAL A 145 13.81 -7.42 -4.66
N GLN A 146 14.43 -6.78 -5.66
CA GLN A 146 15.64 -5.99 -5.43
C GLN A 146 15.35 -4.76 -4.58
N ALA A 147 14.24 -4.07 -4.83
CA ALA A 147 13.81 -2.95 -4.00
C ALA A 147 13.67 -3.32 -2.51
N LEU A 148 13.07 -4.48 -2.21
CA LEU A 148 12.96 -4.95 -0.84
C LEU A 148 14.33 -5.32 -0.23
N LYS A 149 15.29 -5.85 -1.01
CA LYS A 149 16.67 -6.09 -0.56
C LYS A 149 17.39 -4.79 -0.23
N ASP A 150 17.25 -3.78 -1.08
CA ASP A 150 17.86 -2.48 -0.87
C ASP A 150 17.30 -1.82 0.41
N LEU A 151 15.99 -1.86 0.60
CA LEU A 151 15.35 -1.38 1.82
C LEU A 151 15.80 -2.17 3.07
N ALA A 152 15.94 -3.48 2.98
CA ALA A 152 16.41 -4.31 4.08
C ALA A 152 17.84 -3.94 4.52
N SER A 153 18.68 -3.43 3.62
CA SER A 153 20.07 -3.04 3.91
C SER A 153 20.17 -1.89 4.91
N VAL A 154 19.15 -1.03 4.96
CA VAL A 154 19.09 0.15 5.85
C VAL A 154 18.19 -0.05 7.06
N VAL A 155 17.65 -1.25 7.25
CA VAL A 155 16.88 -1.64 8.43
C VAL A 155 17.78 -2.34 9.43
N GLU A 156 17.56 -2.09 10.73
CA GLU A 156 18.24 -2.79 11.80
C GLU A 156 17.90 -4.29 11.79
N PRO A 157 18.81 -5.18 12.20
CA PRO A 157 18.51 -6.61 12.38
C PRO A 157 17.28 -6.79 13.27
N GLY A 158 16.34 -7.66 12.84
CA GLY A 158 15.05 -7.86 13.51
C GLY A 158 14.02 -6.75 13.28
N GLY A 159 14.38 -5.68 12.56
CA GLY A 159 13.48 -4.59 12.19
C GLY A 159 12.43 -5.01 11.14
N ARG A 160 11.56 -4.10 10.74
CA ARG A 160 10.37 -4.41 9.93
C ARG A 160 10.26 -3.57 8.68
N ILE A 161 9.67 -4.17 7.64
CA ILE A 161 9.20 -3.47 6.44
C ILE A 161 7.68 -3.67 6.37
N VAL A 162 6.91 -2.60 6.52
CA VAL A 162 5.45 -2.60 6.45
C VAL A 162 5.04 -2.24 5.03
N ILE A 163 4.31 -3.13 4.39
CA ILE A 163 3.94 -3.03 2.97
C ILE A 163 2.42 -3.00 2.86
N TRP A 164 1.92 -1.99 2.15
CA TRP A 164 0.52 -1.80 1.84
C TRP A 164 0.38 -1.64 0.33
N VAL A 165 -0.17 -2.64 -0.36
CA VAL A 165 -0.22 -2.68 -1.83
C VAL A 165 -1.62 -3.01 -2.33
N PRO A 166 -2.01 -2.53 -3.52
CA PRO A 166 -3.28 -2.87 -4.13
C PRO A 166 -3.36 -4.37 -4.41
N GLY A 167 -4.50 -4.94 -4.05
CA GLY A 167 -4.76 -6.38 -4.16
C GLY A 167 -5.40 -6.77 -5.47
N TYR A 168 -5.06 -7.96 -5.94
CA TYR A 168 -5.71 -8.77 -6.98
C TYR A 168 -5.77 -8.15 -8.38
N MET A 169 -5.09 -8.78 -9.34
CA MET A 169 -5.11 -8.38 -10.76
C MET A 169 -6.52 -8.33 -11.37
N GLN A 170 -7.50 -9.05 -10.81
CA GLN A 170 -8.91 -8.95 -11.21
C GLN A 170 -9.51 -7.55 -10.95
N LEU A 171 -8.90 -6.76 -10.08
CA LEU A 171 -9.27 -5.38 -9.78
C LEU A 171 -8.45 -4.35 -10.58
N TYR A 172 -7.47 -4.81 -11.38
CA TYR A 172 -6.66 -3.95 -12.25
C TYR A 172 -7.51 -3.33 -13.36
N GLY A 173 -7.41 -2.03 -13.55
CA GLY A 173 -8.22 -1.28 -14.51
C GLY A 173 -7.51 -0.06 -15.08
N ASP A 174 -8.30 0.85 -15.68
CA ASP A 174 -7.77 2.07 -16.29
C ASP A 174 -7.11 3.02 -15.28
N PHE A 175 -7.59 3.01 -14.04
CA PHE A 175 -6.96 3.76 -12.97
C PHE A 175 -5.51 3.30 -12.75
N ASP A 176 -5.28 2.00 -12.62
CA ASP A 176 -3.95 1.43 -12.39
C ASP A 176 -2.98 1.82 -13.50
N ARG A 177 -3.43 1.73 -14.76
CA ARG A 177 -2.63 2.15 -15.91
C ARG A 177 -2.25 3.63 -15.86
N LYS A 178 -3.21 4.49 -15.49
CA LYS A 178 -3.00 5.94 -15.42
C LYS A 178 -2.02 6.35 -14.33
N VAL A 179 -2.02 5.66 -13.19
CA VAL A 179 -1.10 5.95 -12.10
C VAL A 179 0.22 5.15 -12.20
N GLY A 180 0.38 4.33 -13.25
CA GLY A 180 1.63 3.62 -13.51
C GLY A 180 1.82 2.34 -12.69
N HIS A 181 0.75 1.69 -12.19
CA HIS A 181 0.88 0.38 -11.57
C HIS A 181 1.32 -0.66 -12.58
N VAL A 182 2.38 -1.39 -12.30
CA VAL A 182 2.83 -2.52 -13.11
C VAL A 182 2.18 -3.83 -12.68
N THR A 183 1.71 -3.91 -11.42
CA THR A 183 1.08 -5.12 -10.89
C THR A 183 0.10 -4.80 -9.75
N ARG A 184 -0.68 -5.82 -9.36
CA ARG A 184 -1.40 -5.91 -8.09
C ARG A 184 -1.08 -7.24 -7.45
N TYR A 185 -1.05 -7.29 -6.13
CA TYR A 185 -0.59 -8.46 -5.38
C TYR A 185 -1.73 -9.31 -4.86
N THR A 186 -1.51 -10.62 -4.81
CA THR A 186 -2.23 -11.53 -3.91
C THR A 186 -1.35 -11.81 -2.69
N PRO A 187 -1.89 -12.33 -1.59
CA PRO A 187 -1.03 -12.78 -0.48
C PRO A 187 0.08 -13.72 -0.96
N LYS A 188 -0.22 -14.66 -1.87
CA LYS A 188 0.75 -15.60 -2.40
C LYS A 188 1.87 -14.94 -3.23
N THR A 189 1.54 -13.98 -4.09
CA THR A 189 2.56 -13.30 -4.90
C THR A 189 3.41 -12.37 -4.06
N LEU A 190 2.80 -11.63 -3.10
CA LEU A 190 3.56 -10.79 -2.18
C LEU A 190 4.46 -11.62 -1.25
N GLU A 191 3.99 -12.80 -0.80
CA GLU A 191 4.82 -13.75 -0.04
C GLU A 191 6.06 -14.17 -0.84
N ALA A 192 5.88 -14.49 -2.13
CA ALA A 192 7.00 -14.88 -2.99
C ALA A 192 8.01 -13.74 -3.17
N THR A 193 7.55 -12.50 -3.37
CA THR A 193 8.41 -11.30 -3.46
C THR A 193 9.18 -11.07 -2.16
N VAL A 194 8.50 -11.06 -1.02
CA VAL A 194 9.09 -10.83 0.31
C VAL A 194 10.12 -11.92 0.66
N THR A 195 9.77 -13.19 0.48
CA THR A 195 10.69 -14.30 0.75
C THR A 195 11.85 -14.37 -0.26
N GLY A 196 11.61 -13.99 -1.52
CA GLY A 196 12.64 -13.83 -2.55
C GLY A 196 13.67 -12.75 -2.21
N ALA A 197 13.28 -11.75 -1.41
CA ALA A 197 14.19 -10.76 -0.85
C ALA A 197 14.95 -11.24 0.39
N GLY A 198 14.71 -12.47 0.87
CA GLY A 198 15.33 -13.01 2.08
C GLY A 198 14.70 -12.56 3.39
N LEU A 199 13.48 -12.00 3.33
CA LEU A 199 12.75 -11.50 4.49
C LEU A 199 11.82 -12.55 5.09
N GLY A 200 11.64 -12.53 6.42
CA GLY A 200 10.59 -13.25 7.11
C GLY A 200 9.25 -12.51 7.01
N ILE A 201 8.15 -13.19 7.35
CA ILE A 201 6.80 -12.60 7.33
C ILE A 201 6.17 -12.76 8.71
N ASP A 202 5.83 -11.65 9.34
CA ASP A 202 5.13 -11.60 10.62
C ASP A 202 3.60 -11.50 10.42
N VAL A 203 3.17 -10.72 9.42
CA VAL A 203 1.76 -10.54 9.07
C VAL A 203 1.61 -10.54 7.55
N LEU A 204 0.62 -11.28 7.05
CA LEU A 204 0.23 -11.24 5.64
C LEU A 204 -1.26 -11.53 5.53
N LYS A 205 -2.01 -10.57 5.03
CA LYS A 205 -3.47 -10.71 4.90
C LYS A 205 -4.08 -9.76 3.88
N PRO A 206 -5.13 -10.17 3.19
CA PRO A 206 -5.97 -9.23 2.47
C PRO A 206 -6.78 -8.40 3.47
N ILE A 207 -7.01 -7.15 3.15
CA ILE A 207 -7.77 -6.18 3.93
C ILE A 207 -8.60 -5.30 3.02
N ASN A 208 -9.50 -4.50 3.60
CA ASN A 208 -10.41 -3.63 2.89
C ASN A 208 -11.34 -4.42 1.95
N PHE A 209 -12.01 -5.43 2.52
CA PHE A 209 -12.87 -6.38 1.82
C PHE A 209 -14.01 -5.69 1.05
N LEU A 210 -14.82 -4.86 1.74
CA LEU A 210 -15.91 -4.15 1.07
C LEU A 210 -15.38 -3.10 0.09
N GLY A 211 -14.19 -2.56 0.34
CA GLY A 211 -13.48 -1.70 -0.60
C GLY A 211 -13.16 -2.39 -1.91
N GLY A 212 -12.75 -3.65 -1.87
CA GLY A 212 -12.55 -4.46 -3.08
C GLY A 212 -13.82 -4.60 -3.92
N ILE A 213 -14.96 -4.82 -3.26
CA ILE A 213 -16.27 -4.88 -3.94
C ILE A 213 -16.67 -3.51 -4.51
N ALA A 214 -16.55 -2.45 -3.71
CA ALA A 214 -16.87 -1.09 -4.12
C ALA A 214 -16.00 -0.64 -5.30
N TRP A 215 -14.69 -0.93 -5.24
CA TRP A 215 -13.76 -0.64 -6.32
C TRP A 215 -14.14 -1.35 -7.62
N TRP A 216 -14.44 -2.64 -7.54
CA TRP A 216 -14.84 -3.42 -8.70
C TRP A 216 -16.11 -2.86 -9.37
N LEU A 217 -17.09 -2.44 -8.58
CA LEU A 217 -18.33 -1.87 -9.08
C LEU A 217 -18.15 -0.45 -9.66
N ALA A 218 -17.41 0.42 -8.94
CA ALA A 218 -17.34 1.85 -9.29
C ALA A 218 -16.27 2.15 -10.35
N VAL A 219 -15.09 1.52 -10.26
CA VAL A 219 -13.93 1.85 -11.11
C VAL A 219 -13.78 0.85 -12.24
N ARG A 220 -13.68 -0.45 -11.93
CA ARG A 220 -13.44 -1.45 -12.96
C ARG A 220 -14.60 -1.60 -13.93
N ARG A 221 -15.82 -1.61 -13.43
CA ARG A 221 -17.03 -1.81 -14.24
C ARG A 221 -17.54 -0.52 -14.87
N GLY A 222 -17.30 0.60 -14.21
CA GLY A 222 -17.72 1.92 -14.66
C GLY A 222 -16.77 2.58 -15.66
N GLY A 223 -15.57 2.04 -15.89
CA GLY A 223 -14.53 2.64 -16.78
C GLY A 223 -14.07 4.02 -16.34
N ALA A 224 -14.34 4.43 -15.09
CA ALA A 224 -13.93 5.71 -14.57
C ALA A 224 -12.42 5.73 -14.28
N GLY A 225 -11.72 6.74 -14.80
CA GLY A 225 -10.28 6.88 -14.57
C GLY A 225 -9.94 7.25 -13.12
N TYR A 226 -10.74 8.12 -12.50
CA TYR A 226 -10.61 8.54 -11.09
C TYR A 226 -11.94 8.39 -10.37
N PRO A 227 -11.95 8.02 -9.08
CA PRO A 227 -13.17 7.97 -8.28
C PRO A 227 -13.82 9.36 -8.16
N ASP A 228 -15.15 9.41 -8.29
CA ASP A 228 -15.90 10.63 -8.02
C ASP A 228 -15.74 11.03 -6.54
N PRO A 229 -15.39 12.30 -6.21
CA PRO A 229 -15.23 12.77 -4.83
C PRO A 229 -16.44 12.51 -3.94
N LYS A 230 -17.66 12.56 -4.49
CA LYS A 230 -18.89 12.23 -3.75
C LYS A 230 -18.94 10.74 -3.36
N LEU A 231 -18.51 9.86 -4.29
CA LEU A 231 -18.43 8.43 -4.02
C LEU A 231 -17.34 8.13 -2.99
N VAL A 232 -16.18 8.82 -3.05
CA VAL A 232 -15.12 8.71 -2.04
C VAL A 232 -15.66 9.08 -0.66
N LYS A 233 -16.41 10.17 -0.53
CA LYS A 233 -16.99 10.61 0.75
C LYS A 233 -18.01 9.59 1.31
N ILE A 234 -18.87 9.04 0.46
CA ILE A 234 -19.82 8.00 0.86
C ILE A 234 -19.05 6.75 1.30
N TYR A 235 -18.07 6.33 0.51
CA TYR A 235 -17.19 5.20 0.82
C TYR A 235 -16.52 5.38 2.18
N ASP A 236 -15.89 6.54 2.41
CA ASP A 236 -15.20 6.83 3.66
C ASP A 236 -16.12 6.78 4.88
N ARG A 237 -17.33 7.34 4.75
CA ARG A 237 -18.28 7.43 5.89
C ARG A 237 -19.03 6.15 6.19
N THR A 238 -19.20 5.27 5.21
CA THR A 238 -20.05 4.08 5.35
C THR A 238 -19.30 2.78 5.15
N VAL A 239 -18.57 2.66 4.03
CA VAL A 239 -17.90 1.41 3.66
C VAL A 239 -16.70 1.14 4.57
N VAL A 240 -15.86 2.15 4.82
CA VAL A 240 -14.65 1.98 5.65
C VAL A 240 -14.99 1.57 7.09
N PRO A 241 -15.89 2.25 7.84
CA PRO A 241 -16.24 1.82 9.19
C PRO A 241 -16.87 0.42 9.24
N THR A 242 -17.73 0.10 8.26
CA THR A 242 -18.36 -1.22 8.17
C THR A 242 -17.32 -2.32 7.90
N THR A 243 -16.40 -2.06 6.96
CA THR A 243 -15.27 -2.97 6.67
C THR A 243 -14.46 -3.24 7.94
N ARG A 244 -14.05 -2.19 8.64
CA ARG A 244 -13.28 -2.30 9.90
C ARG A 244 -14.01 -3.13 10.96
N ALA A 245 -15.32 -2.96 11.11
CA ALA A 245 -16.12 -3.74 12.05
C ALA A 245 -16.16 -5.23 11.69
N ILE A 246 -16.32 -5.54 10.40
CA ILE A 246 -16.32 -6.93 9.91
C ILE A 246 -14.94 -7.56 10.09
N GLU A 247 -13.86 -6.87 9.70
CA GLU A 247 -12.50 -7.40 9.72
C GLU A 247 -11.91 -7.62 11.11
N ARG A 248 -12.55 -7.07 12.17
CA ARG A 248 -12.22 -7.39 13.56
C ARG A 248 -12.59 -8.82 13.96
N VAL A 249 -13.61 -9.39 13.32
CA VAL A 249 -14.17 -10.70 13.68
C VAL A 249 -14.01 -11.75 12.58
N VAL A 250 -13.84 -11.34 11.34
CA VAL A 250 -13.71 -12.23 10.17
C VAL A 250 -12.43 -11.90 9.40
N ARG A 251 -11.68 -12.93 9.05
CA ARG A 251 -10.58 -12.78 8.09
C ARG A 251 -11.16 -12.85 6.67
N PRO A 252 -11.12 -11.76 5.90
CA PRO A 252 -11.69 -11.77 4.57
C PRO A 252 -10.86 -12.67 3.63
N PRO A 253 -11.51 -13.35 2.67
CA PRO A 253 -10.82 -14.19 1.69
C PRO A 253 -10.10 -13.36 0.60
N PHE A 254 -10.46 -12.09 0.45
CA PHE A 254 -9.86 -11.11 -0.47
C PHE A 254 -10.10 -9.68 0.06
N GLY A 255 -9.44 -8.69 -0.56
CA GLY A 255 -9.64 -7.28 -0.23
C GLY A 255 -9.15 -6.37 -1.35
N GLN A 256 -9.37 -5.08 -1.23
CA GLN A 256 -8.82 -4.09 -2.15
C GLN A 256 -7.29 -4.03 -2.01
N THR A 257 -6.78 -4.39 -0.84
CA THR A 257 -5.40 -4.23 -0.43
C THR A 257 -4.85 -5.55 0.12
N VAL A 258 -3.56 -5.78 -0.06
CA VAL A 258 -2.79 -6.78 0.67
C VAL A 258 -1.84 -6.05 1.62
N PHE A 259 -1.96 -6.36 2.90
CA PHE A 259 -1.14 -5.83 3.98
C PHE A 259 -0.12 -6.87 4.40
N CYS A 260 1.15 -6.47 4.46
CA CYS A 260 2.24 -7.32 4.92
C CYS A 260 3.14 -6.59 5.91
N VAL A 261 3.58 -7.30 6.94
CA VAL A 261 4.70 -6.90 7.80
C VAL A 261 5.79 -7.94 7.59
N ALA A 262 6.82 -7.53 6.88
CA ALA A 262 8.01 -8.32 6.66
C ALA A 262 9.04 -8.02 7.75
N ARG A 263 9.87 -9.00 8.10
CA ARG A 263 10.92 -8.88 9.12
C ARG A 263 12.28 -9.11 8.50
N VAL A 264 13.19 -8.19 8.78
CA VAL A 264 14.62 -8.36 8.43
C VAL A 264 15.22 -9.41 9.36
N PRO A 265 16.01 -10.39 8.86
CA PRO A 265 16.70 -11.36 9.69
C PRO A 265 17.62 -10.70 10.74
N GLU A 266 17.88 -11.44 11.83
CA GLU A 266 18.81 -11.02 12.91
C GLU A 266 20.26 -11.09 12.47
#